data_a6f246d5be64fab55e1a5f553a57c2a2
#
_entry.id   a6f246d5be64fab55e1a5f553a57c2a2
#
_cell.length_a   1.000
_cell.length_b   1.000
_cell.length_c   1.000
_cell.angle_alpha   90.00
_cell.angle_beta   90.00
_cell.angle_gamma   90.00
#
_symmetry.space_group_name_H-M   'P 1'
#
loop_
_entity.id
_entity.type
_entity.pdbx_description
1 polymer ?
#
loop_
_entity_poly.entity_id
_entity_poly.type
_entity_poly.pdbx_seq_one_letter_code
_entity_poly.pdbx_strand_id
1 'polypeptide(L)'
;MKFLILFFIFITPISFAKELQITNDIEGSGLEIINHSKIEVHYLGKLEDGTKFDSSYDRGEPLSFQIGMKRVIEGWELGLMGMKVGGKRTLFIPSKLGYGQRGAGDLIPPNANLIFDV
;
A
#
# COMPACT_ATOMS: atom_id res chain seq x y z
N MET A 1 3.90 -43.06 -28.40
CA MET A 1 3.74 -42.68 -26.99
C MET A 1 3.30 -41.22 -26.90
N LYS A 2 2.05 -41.02 -26.48
CA LYS A 2 1.52 -39.66 -26.36
C LYS A 2 1.72 -39.19 -24.94
N PHE A 3 2.51 -38.11 -24.76
CA PHE A 3 2.61 -37.46 -23.48
C PHE A 3 1.50 -36.44 -23.35
N LEU A 4 0.58 -36.67 -22.41
CA LEU A 4 -0.43 -35.71 -22.05
C LEU A 4 0.20 -34.73 -21.04
N ILE A 5 0.59 -33.55 -21.50
CA ILE A 5 1.02 -32.49 -20.60
C ILE A 5 -0.25 -31.81 -20.12
N LEU A 6 -0.66 -32.12 -18.91
CA LEU A 6 -1.77 -31.44 -18.26
C LEU A 6 -1.19 -30.15 -17.66
N PHE A 7 -1.49 -29.01 -18.29
CA PHE A 7 -1.26 -27.72 -17.69
C PHE A 7 -2.41 -27.43 -16.74
N PHE A 8 -2.16 -27.62 -15.46
CA PHE A 8 -3.05 -27.06 -14.46
C PHE A 8 -2.74 -25.57 -14.34
N ILE A 9 -3.55 -24.73 -14.99
CA ILE A 9 -3.56 -23.33 -14.68
C ILE A 9 -4.30 -23.20 -13.36
N PHE A 10 -3.54 -23.15 -12.27
CA PHE A 10 -4.10 -22.74 -11.00
C PHE A 10 -4.34 -21.24 -11.08
N ILE A 11 -5.56 -20.85 -11.44
CA ILE A 11 -6.01 -19.52 -11.15
C ILE A 11 -6.31 -19.53 -9.65
N THR A 12 -5.27 -19.31 -8.83
CA THR A 12 -5.50 -18.98 -7.45
C THR A 12 -6.18 -17.63 -7.44
N PRO A 13 -7.39 -17.51 -6.90
CA PRO A 13 -7.92 -16.19 -6.65
C PRO A 13 -6.89 -15.48 -5.77
N ILE A 14 -6.38 -14.35 -6.25
CA ILE A 14 -5.50 -13.51 -5.45
C ILE A 14 -6.33 -13.14 -4.23
N SER A 15 -6.08 -13.86 -3.13
CA SER A 15 -6.65 -13.48 -1.86
C SER A 15 -5.93 -12.21 -1.41
N PHE A 16 -6.47 -11.08 -1.82
CA PHE A 16 -5.99 -9.76 -1.47
C PHE A 16 -5.76 -9.61 0.05
N ALA A 17 -6.52 -10.37 0.86
CA ALA A 17 -6.58 -10.22 2.30
C ALA A 17 -5.33 -10.69 3.06
N LYS A 18 -4.39 -11.38 2.45
CA LYS A 18 -3.36 -12.11 3.21
C LYS A 18 -2.05 -11.38 3.35
N GLU A 19 -1.59 -10.63 2.36
CA GLU A 19 -0.24 -10.09 2.34
C GLU A 19 -0.19 -8.69 1.76
N LEU A 20 0.75 -7.90 2.28
CA LEU A 20 1.11 -6.62 1.68
C LEU A 20 1.70 -6.88 0.29
N GLN A 21 1.20 -6.15 -0.71
CA GLN A 21 1.75 -6.18 -2.05
C GLN A 21 2.25 -4.79 -2.43
N ILE A 22 3.44 -4.73 -2.98
CA ILE A 22 4.10 -3.49 -3.37
C ILE A 22 4.39 -3.55 -4.87
N THR A 23 3.90 -2.55 -5.60
CA THR A 23 4.26 -2.37 -7.00
C THR A 23 5.07 -1.08 -7.14
N ASN A 24 6.27 -1.19 -7.71
CA ASN A 24 7.07 -0.01 -8.05
C ASN A 24 6.64 0.50 -9.42
N ASP A 25 5.78 1.52 -9.43
CA ASP A 25 5.26 2.10 -10.66
C ASP A 25 6.31 3.00 -11.33
N ILE A 26 7.04 3.75 -10.51
CA ILE A 26 8.19 4.56 -10.93
C ILE A 26 9.29 4.35 -9.90
N GLU A 27 10.49 4.01 -10.34
CA GLU A 27 11.61 3.67 -9.46
C GLU A 27 12.20 4.96 -8.90
N GLY A 28 12.12 6.03 -9.03
CA GLY A 28 12.80 7.16 -8.42
C GLY A 28 14.33 7.05 -8.47
N SER A 29 15.01 8.13 -8.22
CA SER A 29 16.47 8.22 -8.36
C SER A 29 17.16 8.97 -7.21
N GLY A 30 16.38 9.51 -6.28
CA GLY A 30 16.93 10.25 -5.14
C GLY A 30 17.30 9.34 -3.97
N LEU A 31 17.42 9.95 -2.79
CA LEU A 31 17.71 9.22 -1.56
C LEU A 31 16.68 8.15 -1.30
N GLU A 32 17.16 7.02 -0.80
CA GLU A 32 16.33 5.88 -0.44
C GLU A 32 15.79 6.03 0.98
N ILE A 33 14.54 5.62 1.19
CA ILE A 33 13.95 5.57 2.53
C ILE A 33 14.58 4.42 3.30
N ILE A 34 15.23 4.77 4.40
CA ILE A 34 15.76 3.84 5.38
C ILE A 34 15.06 4.07 6.71
N ASN A 35 15.30 3.18 7.69
CA ASN A 35 14.67 3.32 9.01
C ASN A 35 14.99 4.70 9.62
N HIS A 36 13.96 5.33 10.18
CA HIS A 36 13.98 6.68 10.79
C HIS A 36 14.13 7.83 9.80
N SER A 37 14.06 7.61 8.50
CA SER A 37 14.01 8.70 7.52
C SER A 37 12.81 9.62 7.78
N LYS A 38 13.03 10.92 7.67
CA LYS A 38 11.96 11.92 7.63
C LYS A 38 11.58 12.10 6.18
N ILE A 39 10.31 11.89 5.85
CA ILE A 39 9.84 11.87 4.47
C ILE A 39 8.61 12.73 4.28
N GLU A 40 8.42 13.19 3.06
CA GLU A 40 7.20 13.84 2.59
C GLU A 40 6.64 13.03 1.43
N VAL A 41 5.35 12.71 1.49
CA VAL A 41 4.68 11.95 0.45
C VAL A 41 3.35 12.57 0.06
N HIS A 42 3.07 12.55 -1.23
CA HIS A 42 1.71 12.68 -1.72
C HIS A 42 1.11 11.30 -1.87
N TYR A 43 -0.18 11.17 -1.60
CA TYR A 43 -0.85 9.89 -1.69
C TYR A 43 -2.35 10.01 -1.97
N LEU A 44 -2.89 8.93 -2.48
CA LEU A 44 -4.32 8.72 -2.67
C LEU A 44 -4.66 7.36 -2.09
N GLY A 45 -5.60 7.33 -1.15
CA GLY A 45 -6.08 6.11 -0.51
C GLY A 45 -7.48 5.75 -0.95
N LYS A 46 -7.68 4.49 -1.33
CA LYS A 46 -8.95 3.92 -1.77
C LYS A 46 -9.25 2.61 -1.07
N LEU A 47 -10.53 2.30 -0.96
CA LEU A 47 -11.02 0.96 -0.66
C LEU A 47 -10.93 0.07 -1.91
N GLU A 48 -11.12 -1.24 -1.73
CA GLU A 48 -11.11 -2.18 -2.87
C GLU A 48 -12.15 -1.87 -3.94
N ASP A 49 -13.30 -1.30 -3.54
CA ASP A 49 -14.36 -0.91 -4.47
C ASP A 49 -14.08 0.39 -5.23
N GLY A 50 -12.92 1.01 -4.98
CA GLY A 50 -12.53 2.26 -5.61
C GLY A 50 -12.94 3.52 -4.86
N THR A 51 -13.65 3.40 -3.73
CA THR A 51 -14.04 4.55 -2.91
C THR A 51 -12.82 5.25 -2.34
N LYS A 52 -12.61 6.50 -2.72
CA LYS A 52 -11.53 7.33 -2.16
C LYS A 52 -11.88 7.71 -0.72
N PHE A 53 -10.96 7.47 0.21
CA PHE A 53 -11.15 7.85 1.60
C PHE A 53 -10.17 8.92 2.10
N ASP A 54 -9.06 9.10 1.42
CA ASP A 54 -8.08 10.12 1.79
C ASP A 54 -7.20 10.49 0.60
N SER A 55 -6.76 11.75 0.56
CA SER A 55 -5.86 12.23 -0.48
C SER A 55 -5.12 13.47 0.00
N SER A 56 -3.80 13.43 -0.07
CA SER A 56 -2.97 14.62 0.19
C SER A 56 -3.16 15.69 -0.89
N TYR A 57 -3.48 15.27 -2.10
CA TYR A 57 -3.75 16.20 -3.21
C TYR A 57 -4.99 17.05 -2.94
N ASP A 58 -6.02 16.46 -2.33
CA ASP A 58 -7.25 17.20 -1.99
C ASP A 58 -6.99 18.25 -0.90
N ARG A 59 -6.02 17.99 -0.01
CA ARG A 59 -5.62 18.95 1.04
C ARG A 59 -4.63 20.00 0.52
N GLY A 60 -4.02 19.77 -0.64
CA GLY A 60 -3.05 20.69 -1.24
C GLY A 60 -1.66 20.65 -0.60
N GLU A 61 -1.37 19.66 0.24
CA GLU A 61 -0.05 19.53 0.87
C GLU A 61 0.34 18.07 1.11
N PRO A 62 1.63 17.73 1.00
CA PRO A 62 2.09 16.38 1.29
C PRO A 62 2.01 16.07 2.79
N LEU A 63 2.00 14.81 3.12
CA LEU A 63 2.12 14.33 4.49
C LEU A 63 3.59 14.17 4.84
N SER A 64 4.01 14.80 5.93
CA SER A 64 5.38 14.71 6.45
C SER A 64 5.38 13.87 7.72
N PHE A 65 6.24 12.86 7.77
CA PHE A 65 6.38 12.01 8.95
C PHE A 65 7.74 11.30 8.95
N GLN A 66 8.07 10.69 10.09
CA GLN A 66 9.29 9.90 10.23
C GLN A 66 8.91 8.41 10.18
N ILE A 67 9.54 7.66 9.27
CA ILE A 67 9.34 6.21 9.15
C ILE A 67 9.89 5.50 10.39
N GLY A 68 9.26 4.41 10.81
CA GLY A 68 9.71 3.62 11.95
C GLY A 68 9.22 4.11 13.32
N MET A 69 8.41 5.16 13.37
CA MET A 69 7.93 5.76 14.62
C MET A 69 6.48 5.42 14.94
N LYS A 70 5.88 4.50 14.21
CA LYS A 70 4.46 4.11 14.35
C LYS A 70 3.50 5.29 14.24
N ARG A 71 3.81 6.24 13.35
CA ARG A 71 2.98 7.42 13.09
C ARG A 71 1.93 7.15 12.00
N VAL A 72 2.16 6.12 11.20
CA VAL A 72 1.30 5.71 10.09
C VAL A 72 0.95 4.23 10.24
N ILE A 73 0.00 3.76 9.46
CA ILE A 73 -0.37 2.33 9.49
C ILE A 73 0.82 1.44 9.15
N GLU A 74 0.80 0.23 9.69
CA GLU A 74 1.91 -0.72 9.53
C GLU A 74 2.21 -1.02 8.06
N GLY A 75 1.18 -1.08 7.22
CA GLY A 75 1.36 -1.27 5.78
C GLY A 75 2.20 -0.19 5.11
N TRP A 76 2.17 1.03 5.63
CA TRP A 76 3.06 2.11 5.16
C TRP A 76 4.46 1.95 5.72
N GLU A 77 4.58 1.64 7.01
CA GLU A 77 5.89 1.41 7.64
C GLU A 77 6.70 0.35 6.89
N LEU A 78 6.04 -0.71 6.45
CA LEU A 78 6.66 -1.79 5.68
C LEU A 78 6.74 -1.45 4.18
N GLY A 79 5.68 -0.88 3.63
CA GLY A 79 5.51 -0.71 2.19
C GLY A 79 6.33 0.43 1.58
N LEU A 80 6.76 1.40 2.37
CA LEU A 80 7.54 2.55 1.88
C LEU A 80 9.05 2.37 2.04
N MET A 81 9.50 1.36 2.78
CA MET A 81 10.93 1.09 2.93
C MET A 81 11.58 0.84 1.57
N GLY A 82 12.74 1.42 1.36
CA GLY A 82 13.49 1.26 0.13
C GLY A 82 13.00 2.12 -1.04
N MET A 83 11.91 2.84 -0.89
CA MET A 83 11.43 3.77 -1.90
C MET A 83 12.39 4.96 -2.04
N LYS A 84 12.58 5.42 -3.26
CA LYS A 84 13.49 6.54 -3.53
C LYS A 84 12.71 7.82 -3.83
N VAL A 85 13.31 8.95 -3.54
CA VAL A 85 12.74 10.25 -3.89
C VAL A 85 12.44 10.31 -5.39
N GLY A 86 11.25 10.79 -5.73
CA GLY A 86 10.74 10.81 -7.10
C GLY A 86 10.05 9.52 -7.52
N GLY A 87 10.09 8.49 -6.69
CA GLY A 87 9.44 7.22 -6.96
C GLY A 87 7.93 7.27 -6.75
N LYS A 88 7.25 6.28 -7.31
CA LYS A 88 5.83 6.01 -7.07
C LYS A 88 5.61 4.54 -6.82
N ARG A 89 4.83 4.23 -5.80
CA ARG A 89 4.44 2.87 -5.46
C ARG A 89 2.94 2.77 -5.31
N THR A 90 2.40 1.62 -5.69
CA THR A 90 1.05 1.22 -5.32
C THR A 90 1.16 0.16 -4.23
N LEU A 91 0.48 0.39 -3.11
CA LEU A 91 0.46 -0.51 -1.97
C LEU A 91 -0.92 -1.14 -1.84
N PHE A 92 -0.97 -2.46 -1.83
CA PHE A 92 -2.18 -3.23 -1.51
C PHE A 92 -2.02 -3.71 -0.08
N ILE A 93 -2.79 -3.13 0.83
CA ILE A 93 -2.60 -3.32 2.27
C ILE A 93 -3.76 -4.12 2.84
N PRO A 94 -3.52 -5.35 3.33
CA PRO A 94 -4.56 -6.10 4.01
C PRO A 94 -4.98 -5.40 5.30
N SER A 95 -6.21 -5.59 5.71
CA SER A 95 -6.79 -4.87 6.87
C SER A 95 -5.96 -5.00 8.15
N LYS A 96 -5.33 -6.14 8.38
CA LYS A 96 -4.47 -6.36 9.56
C LYS A 96 -3.25 -5.43 9.61
N LEU A 97 -2.81 -4.90 8.48
CA LEU A 97 -1.72 -3.91 8.38
C LEU A 97 -2.25 -2.49 8.18
N GLY A 98 -3.56 -2.33 8.16
CA GLY A 98 -4.25 -1.06 8.07
C GLY A 98 -5.03 -0.75 9.35
N TYR A 99 -6.33 -0.61 9.22
CA TYR A 99 -7.19 -0.23 10.35
C TYR A 99 -7.91 -1.40 11.02
N GLY A 100 -7.69 -2.63 10.54
CA GLY A 100 -8.16 -3.86 11.17
C GLY A 100 -9.66 -3.95 11.34
N GLN A 101 -10.08 -4.63 12.40
CA GLN A 101 -11.50 -4.83 12.72
C GLN A 101 -12.20 -3.54 13.16
N ARG A 102 -11.44 -2.56 13.63
CA ARG A 102 -11.99 -1.29 14.10
C ARG A 102 -12.44 -0.39 12.96
N GLY A 103 -11.74 -0.45 11.81
CA GLY A 103 -11.91 0.54 10.76
C GLY A 103 -11.45 1.92 11.20
N ALA A 104 -11.85 2.94 10.48
CA ALA A 104 -11.52 4.33 10.81
C ALA A 104 -12.63 5.27 10.37
N GLY A 105 -13.21 5.99 11.32
CA GLY A 105 -14.28 6.95 11.06
C GLY A 105 -15.45 6.33 10.30
N ASP A 106 -16.12 7.16 9.49
CA ASP A 106 -17.27 6.73 8.69
C ASP A 106 -16.85 6.19 7.31
N LEU A 107 -15.58 6.34 6.92
CA LEU A 107 -15.12 6.05 5.57
C LEU A 107 -14.47 4.68 5.43
N ILE A 108 -13.80 4.20 6.46
CA ILE A 108 -13.10 2.91 6.40
C ILE A 108 -13.85 1.90 7.27
N PRO A 109 -14.57 0.95 6.64
CA PRO A 109 -15.30 -0.07 7.39
C PRO A 109 -14.37 -1.07 8.07
N PRO A 110 -14.91 -1.86 9.02
CA PRO A 110 -14.15 -2.97 9.60
C PRO A 110 -13.61 -3.93 8.54
N ASN A 111 -12.40 -4.41 8.75
CA ASN A 111 -11.74 -5.41 7.90
C ASN A 111 -11.54 -4.97 6.44
N ALA A 112 -11.44 -3.67 6.20
CA ALA A 112 -11.22 -3.14 4.86
C ALA A 112 -9.77 -3.31 4.43
N ASN A 113 -9.57 -3.86 3.24
CA ASN A 113 -8.30 -3.84 2.55
C ASN A 113 -8.15 -2.49 1.84
N LEU A 114 -6.94 -1.96 1.80
CA LEU A 114 -6.68 -0.61 1.33
C LEU A 114 -5.74 -0.62 0.13
N ILE A 115 -5.93 0.36 -0.75
CA ILE A 115 -5.04 0.58 -1.89
C ILE A 115 -4.54 2.01 -1.79
N PHE A 116 -3.22 2.18 -1.75
CA PHE A 116 -2.59 3.50 -1.75
C PHE A 116 -1.68 3.67 -2.95
N ASP A 117 -1.85 4.79 -3.62
CA ASP A 117 -0.86 5.30 -4.56
C ASP A 117 -0.04 6.36 -3.83
N VAL A 118 1.26 6.14 -3.71
CA VAL A 118 2.17 6.98 -2.93
C VAL A 118 3.32 7.45 -3.78
#